data_32550e3d82f1d6ee08b4124f18580ae9
#
_entry.id   32550e3d82f1d6ee08b4124f18580ae9
#
_cell.length_a   1.000
_cell.length_b   1.000
_cell.length_c   1.000
_cell.angle_alpha   90.00
_cell.angle_beta   90.00
_cell.angle_gamma   90.00
#
_symmetry.space_group_name_H-M   'P 1'
#
loop_
_entity.id
_entity.type
_entity.pdbx_description
1 polymer ?
#
loop_
_entity_poly.entity_id
_entity_poly.type
_entity_poly.pdbx_seq_one_letter_code
_entity_poly.pdbx_strand_id
1 'polypeptide(L)'
;MKIRRPSLLGAVSLLAALAVVTTSGCAAWRIKQAAELARQSEAFQASPPNAGASLLVVGDSTAVGTGASSPATSLAGLIAQQHPRLKIVNRAADGAKYQDIVRQLEGAAGERFDAILVLGGGNDVIRLTRYASLEENIARVGSLARTQARLVVFLPSGNVGSAPFFVPPWSWLMTQRSRVLHSLVRQVAADNGALYVNLFKEKQDDPFAQRPDELNARDGLHPSDAGYRLWFAELGGQADLDRRLAALQR
;
A
#
# COMPACT_ATOMS: atom_id res chain seq x y z
N MET A 1 -28.36 19.48 -50.48
CA MET A 1 -28.13 19.55 -49.01
C MET A 1 -26.63 19.81 -48.78
N LYS A 2 -26.21 21.05 -48.45
CA LYS A 2 -24.80 21.40 -48.25
C LYS A 2 -24.41 20.99 -46.84
N ILE A 3 -23.60 19.93 -46.69
CA ILE A 3 -23.00 19.54 -45.42
C ILE A 3 -21.96 20.61 -45.05
N ARG A 4 -22.26 21.45 -44.04
CA ARG A 4 -21.30 22.40 -43.50
C ARG A 4 -20.16 21.63 -42.85
N ARG A 5 -18.94 21.77 -43.37
CA ARG A 5 -17.73 21.27 -42.72
C ARG A 5 -17.58 21.97 -41.36
N PRO A 6 -17.35 21.24 -40.25
CA PRO A 6 -17.12 21.86 -38.96
C PRO A 6 -15.90 22.77 -39.06
N SER A 7 -15.95 23.93 -38.41
CA SER A 7 -14.77 24.79 -38.29
C SER A 7 -13.66 24.05 -37.50
N LEU A 8 -12.40 24.33 -37.78
CA LEU A 8 -11.26 23.73 -37.09
C LEU A 8 -11.41 23.87 -35.56
N LEU A 9 -11.86 25.03 -35.08
CA LEU A 9 -12.19 25.30 -33.68
C LEU A 9 -13.30 24.37 -33.15
N GLY A 10 -14.34 24.12 -33.91
CA GLY A 10 -15.43 23.22 -33.52
C GLY A 10 -14.95 21.74 -33.42
N ALA A 11 -14.09 21.33 -34.35
CA ALA A 11 -13.49 19.97 -34.30
C ALA A 11 -12.57 19.79 -33.10
N VAL A 12 -11.72 20.77 -32.77
CA VAL A 12 -10.83 20.76 -31.60
C VAL A 12 -11.65 20.74 -30.29
N SER A 13 -12.69 21.55 -30.18
CA SER A 13 -13.58 21.58 -29.01
C SER A 13 -14.31 20.25 -28.81
N LEU A 14 -14.77 19.63 -29.90
CA LEU A 14 -15.43 18.30 -29.82
C LEU A 14 -14.47 17.21 -29.40
N LEU A 15 -13.23 17.20 -29.91
CA LEU A 15 -12.18 16.24 -29.49
C LEU A 15 -11.77 16.43 -28.02
N ALA A 16 -11.65 17.69 -27.57
CA ALA A 16 -11.37 17.99 -26.18
C ALA A 16 -12.52 17.54 -25.26
N ALA A 17 -13.77 17.80 -25.62
CA ALA A 17 -14.92 17.32 -24.86
C ALA A 17 -14.99 15.78 -24.80
N LEU A 18 -14.74 15.11 -25.93
CA LEU A 18 -14.72 13.65 -26.01
C LEU A 18 -13.60 13.08 -25.12
N ALA A 19 -12.41 13.68 -25.15
CA ALA A 19 -11.29 13.28 -24.30
C ALA A 19 -11.62 13.45 -22.80
N VAL A 20 -12.28 14.54 -22.41
CA VAL A 20 -12.71 14.75 -21.02
C VAL A 20 -13.75 13.71 -20.59
N VAL A 21 -14.75 13.42 -21.43
CA VAL A 21 -15.79 12.43 -21.12
C VAL A 21 -15.21 11.02 -21.01
N THR A 22 -14.32 10.63 -21.91
CA THR A 22 -13.69 9.29 -21.88
C THR A 22 -12.76 9.12 -20.68
N THR A 23 -11.93 10.11 -20.36
CA THR A 23 -11.03 10.05 -19.19
C THR A 23 -11.81 10.05 -17.88
N SER A 24 -12.88 10.84 -17.77
CA SER A 24 -13.76 10.85 -16.60
C SER A 24 -14.50 9.52 -16.40
N GLY A 25 -14.99 8.92 -17.49
CA GLY A 25 -15.65 7.62 -17.46
C GLY A 25 -14.72 6.49 -17.02
N CYS A 26 -13.50 6.45 -17.55
CA CYS A 26 -12.48 5.49 -17.15
C CYS A 26 -12.09 5.64 -15.67
N ALA A 27 -11.92 6.88 -15.19
CA ALA A 27 -11.61 7.16 -13.79
C ALA A 27 -12.74 6.69 -12.85
N ALA A 28 -13.99 7.04 -13.17
CA ALA A 28 -15.15 6.63 -12.37
C ALA A 28 -15.30 5.10 -12.32
N TRP A 29 -15.04 4.39 -13.43
CA TRP A 29 -15.08 2.94 -13.49
C TRP A 29 -13.98 2.31 -12.61
N ARG A 30 -12.75 2.82 -12.67
CA ARG A 30 -11.63 2.36 -11.80
C ARG A 30 -11.90 2.61 -10.32
N ILE A 31 -12.46 3.77 -9.95
CA ILE A 31 -12.88 4.06 -8.58
C ILE A 31 -13.93 3.06 -8.12
N LYS A 32 -14.92 2.74 -8.96
CA LYS A 32 -15.93 1.72 -8.65
C LYS A 32 -15.28 0.34 -8.43
N GLN A 33 -14.34 -0.05 -9.27
CA GLN A 33 -13.61 -1.32 -9.12
C GLN A 33 -12.79 -1.35 -7.83
N ALA A 34 -12.06 -0.28 -7.49
CA ALA A 34 -11.31 -0.19 -6.25
C ALA A 34 -12.23 -0.31 -5.02
N ALA A 35 -13.39 0.38 -5.04
CA ALA A 35 -14.38 0.29 -3.99
C ALA A 35 -15.03 -1.11 -3.89
N GLU A 36 -15.17 -1.81 -5.00
CA GLU A 36 -15.68 -3.18 -5.01
C GLU A 36 -14.65 -4.17 -4.47
N LEU A 37 -13.38 -4.04 -4.86
CA LEU A 37 -12.29 -4.84 -4.31
C LEU A 37 -12.19 -4.64 -2.79
N ALA A 38 -12.22 -3.41 -2.30
CA ALA A 38 -12.20 -3.11 -0.87
C ALA A 38 -13.36 -3.77 -0.11
N ARG A 39 -14.58 -3.77 -0.68
CA ARG A 39 -15.73 -4.46 -0.05
C ARG A 39 -15.61 -5.99 -0.03
N GLN A 40 -14.84 -6.56 -0.94
CA GLN A 40 -14.63 -8.01 -1.05
C GLN A 40 -13.40 -8.49 -0.29
N SER A 41 -12.54 -7.57 0.11
CA SER A 41 -11.29 -7.88 0.80
C SER A 41 -11.53 -8.12 2.28
N GLU A 42 -10.82 -9.11 2.82
CA GLU A 42 -10.82 -9.46 4.22
C GLU A 42 -9.39 -9.53 4.73
N ALA A 43 -9.12 -8.89 5.86
CA ALA A 43 -7.81 -8.88 6.47
C ALA A 43 -7.45 -10.28 6.99
N PHE A 44 -6.33 -10.83 6.54
CA PHE A 44 -5.86 -12.14 6.97
C PHE A 44 -5.57 -12.15 8.47
N GLN A 45 -6.11 -13.17 9.17
CA GLN A 45 -5.90 -13.41 10.60
C GLN A 45 -5.39 -14.84 10.81
N ALA A 46 -4.53 -15.07 11.80
CA ALA A 46 -4.09 -16.41 12.19
C ALA A 46 -3.91 -16.52 13.70
N SER A 47 -4.46 -17.59 14.28
CA SER A 47 -4.33 -17.90 15.71
C SER A 47 -4.04 -19.39 15.90
N PRO A 48 -2.84 -19.87 15.52
CA PRO A 48 -2.47 -21.26 15.69
C PRO A 48 -2.41 -21.64 17.17
N PRO A 49 -2.82 -22.87 17.57
CA PRO A 49 -2.87 -23.28 18.97
C PRO A 49 -1.50 -23.24 19.66
N ASN A 50 -0.41 -23.44 18.91
CA ASN A 50 0.97 -23.43 19.39
C ASN A 50 1.74 -22.26 18.80
N ALA A 51 1.19 -21.05 18.90
CA ALA A 51 1.87 -19.84 18.42
C ALA A 51 3.22 -19.67 19.14
N GLY A 52 4.29 -19.56 18.36
CA GLY A 52 5.64 -19.29 18.88
C GLY A 52 5.99 -17.81 18.94
N ALA A 53 5.30 -16.99 18.14
CA ALA A 53 5.45 -15.54 18.11
C ALA A 53 4.17 -14.87 17.60
N SER A 54 4.10 -13.55 17.73
CA SER A 54 2.95 -12.73 17.36
C SER A 54 3.35 -11.56 16.46
N LEU A 55 2.59 -11.35 15.38
CA LEU A 55 2.72 -10.24 14.43
C LEU A 55 1.45 -9.40 14.44
N LEU A 56 1.59 -8.12 14.71
CA LEU A 56 0.55 -7.13 14.43
C LEU A 56 0.78 -6.53 13.03
N VAL A 57 -0.24 -6.55 12.21
CA VAL A 57 -0.26 -5.85 10.92
C VAL A 57 -1.17 -4.64 11.05
N VAL A 58 -0.65 -3.47 10.73
CA VAL A 58 -1.39 -2.20 10.69
C VAL A 58 -1.17 -1.54 9.33
N GLY A 59 -2.15 -0.81 8.87
CA GLY A 59 -2.00 -0.13 7.58
C GLY A 59 -3.30 0.15 6.86
N ASP A 60 -3.15 0.29 5.55
CA ASP A 60 -4.22 0.60 4.61
C ASP A 60 -4.75 -0.65 3.87
N SER A 61 -5.38 -0.44 2.72
CA SER A 61 -5.91 -1.51 1.87
C SER A 61 -4.86 -2.55 1.45
N THR A 62 -3.60 -2.15 1.31
CA THR A 62 -2.52 -3.09 0.97
C THR A 62 -2.18 -4.02 2.14
N ALA A 63 -2.36 -3.56 3.37
CA ALA A 63 -2.23 -4.38 4.58
C ALA A 63 -3.46 -5.28 4.82
N VAL A 64 -4.66 -4.85 4.41
CA VAL A 64 -5.85 -5.71 4.33
C VAL A 64 -5.62 -6.83 3.32
N GLY A 65 -4.97 -6.54 2.22
CA GLY A 65 -4.75 -7.48 1.10
C GLY A 65 -5.69 -7.20 -0.08
N THR A 66 -6.21 -5.97 -0.19
CA THR A 66 -7.10 -5.57 -1.28
C THR A 66 -6.41 -5.78 -2.62
N GLY A 67 -7.11 -6.43 -3.53
CA GLY A 67 -6.59 -6.83 -4.84
C GLY A 67 -6.06 -8.27 -4.90
N ALA A 68 -5.75 -8.89 -3.77
CA ALA A 68 -5.48 -10.32 -3.71
C ALA A 68 -6.76 -11.14 -4.00
N SER A 69 -6.60 -12.33 -4.58
CA SER A 69 -7.72 -13.23 -4.89
C SER A 69 -8.32 -13.87 -3.65
N SER A 70 -7.57 -13.91 -2.55
CA SER A 70 -8.01 -14.37 -1.24
C SER A 70 -7.15 -13.75 -0.12
N PRO A 71 -7.60 -13.76 1.14
CA PRO A 71 -6.76 -13.35 2.27
C PRO A 71 -5.43 -14.12 2.34
N ALA A 72 -5.40 -15.38 1.95
CA ALA A 72 -4.21 -16.22 1.95
C ALA A 72 -3.13 -15.80 0.94
N THR A 73 -3.50 -15.10 -0.14
CA THR A 73 -2.58 -14.59 -1.16
C THR A 73 -2.18 -13.12 -0.93
N SER A 74 -2.71 -12.48 0.13
CA SER A 74 -2.24 -11.19 0.63
C SER A 74 -0.83 -11.30 1.23
N LEU A 75 -0.17 -10.17 1.49
CA LEU A 75 1.14 -10.17 2.13
C LEU A 75 1.12 -10.87 3.50
N ALA A 76 0.11 -10.61 4.32
CA ALA A 76 -0.05 -11.26 5.62
C ALA A 76 -0.27 -12.78 5.48
N GLY A 77 -1.05 -13.20 4.49
CA GLY A 77 -1.27 -14.61 4.17
C GLY A 77 0.01 -15.32 3.71
N LEU A 78 0.82 -14.69 2.86
CA LEU A 78 2.11 -15.21 2.42
C LEU A 78 3.11 -15.37 3.59
N ILE A 79 3.14 -14.40 4.51
CA ILE A 79 3.92 -14.50 5.75
C ILE A 79 3.45 -15.69 6.60
N ALA A 80 2.13 -15.89 6.74
CA ALA A 80 1.59 -17.01 7.51
C ALA A 80 1.94 -18.38 6.90
N GLN A 81 1.94 -18.49 5.57
CA GLN A 81 2.33 -19.74 4.89
C GLN A 81 3.79 -20.10 5.15
N GLN A 82 4.68 -19.11 5.19
CA GLN A 82 6.09 -19.30 5.52
C GLN A 82 6.31 -19.57 7.02
N HIS A 83 5.44 -19.02 7.87
CA HIS A 83 5.54 -19.10 9.34
C HIS A 83 4.25 -19.64 9.97
N PRO A 84 3.92 -20.93 9.85
CA PRO A 84 2.63 -21.49 10.25
C PRO A 84 2.34 -21.44 11.75
N ARG A 85 3.37 -21.17 12.59
CA ARG A 85 3.25 -20.97 14.04
C ARG A 85 3.17 -19.50 14.45
N LEU A 86 3.06 -18.57 13.48
CA LEU A 86 2.94 -17.15 13.76
C LEU A 86 1.47 -16.78 14.02
N LYS A 87 1.17 -16.22 15.18
CA LYS A 87 -0.11 -15.55 15.41
C LYS A 87 -0.10 -14.23 14.65
N ILE A 88 -1.09 -13.99 13.80
CA ILE A 88 -1.23 -12.73 13.07
C ILE A 88 -2.53 -12.04 13.49
N VAL A 89 -2.38 -10.83 14.00
CA VAL A 89 -3.47 -9.89 14.27
C VAL A 89 -3.37 -8.78 13.24
N ASN A 90 -4.35 -8.68 12.35
CA ASN A 90 -4.38 -7.64 11.32
C ASN A 90 -5.47 -6.61 11.65
N ARG A 91 -5.07 -5.37 11.90
CA ARG A 91 -5.96 -4.24 12.23
C ARG A 91 -6.02 -3.19 11.12
N ALA A 92 -5.51 -3.53 9.94
CA ALA A 92 -5.55 -2.64 8.79
C ALA A 92 -6.99 -2.33 8.36
N ALA A 93 -7.16 -1.21 7.69
CA ALA A 93 -8.44 -0.79 7.15
C ALA A 93 -8.28 -0.13 5.78
N ASP A 94 -9.18 -0.47 4.84
CA ASP A 94 -9.21 0.16 3.53
C ASP A 94 -9.31 1.69 3.64
N GLY A 95 -8.53 2.36 2.82
CA GLY A 95 -8.54 3.82 2.80
C GLY A 95 -7.82 4.50 3.96
N ALA A 96 -7.23 3.76 4.90
CA ALA A 96 -6.51 4.33 6.04
C ALA A 96 -5.31 5.17 5.58
N LYS A 97 -5.05 6.27 6.28
CA LYS A 97 -3.87 7.12 6.20
C LYS A 97 -3.00 6.89 7.43
N TYR A 98 -1.81 7.49 7.47
CA TYR A 98 -0.95 7.39 8.66
C TYR A 98 -1.64 7.86 9.94
N GLN A 99 -2.54 8.85 9.88
CA GLN A 99 -3.37 9.24 11.02
C GLN A 99 -4.27 8.10 11.54
N ASP A 100 -4.77 7.27 10.64
CA ASP A 100 -5.62 6.13 11.01
C ASP A 100 -4.76 4.96 11.53
N ILE A 101 -3.53 4.79 10.99
CA ILE A 101 -2.55 3.82 11.50
C ILE A 101 -2.15 4.16 12.95
N VAL A 102 -2.04 5.46 13.31
CA VAL A 102 -1.90 5.88 14.73
C VAL A 102 -3.03 5.31 15.58
N ARG A 103 -4.29 5.45 15.14
CA ARG A 103 -5.46 4.93 15.87
C ARG A 103 -5.47 3.39 15.95
N GLN A 104 -5.00 2.69 14.91
CA GLN A 104 -4.87 1.24 14.91
C GLN A 104 -3.89 0.77 15.99
N LEU A 105 -2.75 1.46 16.15
CA LEU A 105 -1.78 1.18 17.21
C LEU A 105 -2.28 1.60 18.60
N GLU A 106 -2.95 2.74 18.72
CA GLU A 106 -3.57 3.17 19.98
C GLU A 106 -4.68 2.19 20.41
N GLY A 107 -5.44 1.63 19.47
CA GLY A 107 -6.41 0.57 19.75
C GLY A 107 -5.77 -0.75 20.20
N ALA A 108 -4.45 -0.92 20.02
CA ALA A 108 -3.64 -2.02 20.56
C ALA A 108 -2.89 -1.65 21.85
N ALA A 109 -3.22 -0.51 22.45
CA ALA A 109 -2.54 -0.07 23.66
C ALA A 109 -2.67 -1.11 24.80
N GLY A 110 -1.53 -1.43 25.43
CA GLY A 110 -1.44 -2.48 26.45
C GLY A 110 -1.19 -3.90 25.92
N GLU A 111 -1.35 -4.13 24.63
CA GLU A 111 -0.92 -5.38 23.98
C GLU A 111 0.57 -5.33 23.63
N ARG A 112 1.21 -6.49 23.63
CA ARG A 112 2.61 -6.66 23.20
C ARG A 112 2.67 -7.68 22.08
N PHE A 113 3.44 -7.35 21.06
CA PHE A 113 3.69 -8.23 19.92
C PHE A 113 5.20 -8.46 19.78
N ASP A 114 5.57 -9.57 19.19
CA ASP A 114 6.98 -9.83 18.87
C ASP A 114 7.42 -8.98 17.67
N ALA A 115 6.52 -8.79 16.71
CA ALA A 115 6.75 -7.96 15.54
C ALA A 115 5.54 -7.08 15.19
N ILE A 116 5.79 -5.93 14.58
CA ILE A 116 4.78 -5.07 13.93
C ILE A 116 5.20 -4.82 12.49
N LEU A 117 4.26 -5.01 11.56
CA LEU A 117 4.40 -4.65 10.15
C LEU A 117 3.46 -3.48 9.84
N VAL A 118 4.04 -2.37 9.39
CA VAL A 118 3.33 -1.14 9.03
C VAL A 118 3.31 -1.01 7.52
N LEU A 119 2.15 -1.22 6.88
CA LEU A 119 1.95 -1.05 5.44
C LEU A 119 1.04 0.14 5.18
N GLY A 120 1.48 1.09 4.36
CA GLY A 120 0.56 2.16 3.99
C GLY A 120 1.23 3.41 3.46
N GLY A 121 0.43 4.49 3.46
CA GLY A 121 0.84 5.79 2.96
C GLY A 121 0.38 6.08 1.53
N GLY A 122 -0.10 5.09 0.78
CA GLY A 122 -0.68 5.30 -0.54
C GLY A 122 -1.85 6.28 -0.49
N ASN A 123 -2.72 6.17 0.51
CA ASN A 123 -3.83 7.10 0.69
C ASN A 123 -3.40 8.51 1.07
N ASP A 124 -2.30 8.68 1.80
CA ASP A 124 -1.72 10.01 2.08
C ASP A 124 -1.20 10.67 0.81
N VAL A 125 -0.57 9.89 -0.08
CA VAL A 125 -0.13 10.35 -1.40
C VAL A 125 -1.33 10.76 -2.25
N ILE A 126 -2.32 9.90 -2.41
CA ILE A 126 -3.49 10.09 -3.29
C ILE A 126 -4.36 11.24 -2.81
N ARG A 127 -4.60 11.35 -1.51
CA ARG A 127 -5.46 12.39 -0.90
C ARG A 127 -4.69 13.65 -0.53
N LEU A 128 -3.45 13.78 -0.99
CA LEU A 128 -2.63 14.98 -0.83
C LEU A 128 -2.48 15.44 0.63
N THR A 129 -2.35 14.52 1.58
CA THR A 129 -2.12 14.84 3.00
C THR A 129 -0.97 15.86 3.11
N ARG A 130 -1.15 16.92 3.88
CA ARG A 130 -0.13 17.95 4.08
C ARG A 130 1.14 17.32 4.63
N TYR A 131 2.30 17.71 4.12
CA TYR A 131 3.59 17.09 4.50
C TYR A 131 3.87 17.17 6.00
N ALA A 132 3.61 18.29 6.64
CA ALA A 132 3.78 18.42 8.09
C ALA A 132 2.92 17.42 8.87
N SER A 133 1.65 17.26 8.49
CA SER A 133 0.76 16.27 9.13
C SER A 133 1.16 14.82 8.83
N LEU A 134 1.69 14.56 7.63
CA LEU A 134 2.21 13.24 7.26
C LEU A 134 3.43 12.89 8.11
N GLU A 135 4.40 13.81 8.23
CA GLU A 135 5.60 13.66 9.04
C GLU A 135 5.27 13.41 10.51
N GLU A 136 4.39 14.22 11.10
CA GLU A 136 3.93 14.08 12.48
C GLU A 136 3.30 12.68 12.72
N ASN A 137 2.40 12.24 11.83
CA ASN A 137 1.73 10.96 12.00
C ASN A 137 2.70 9.78 11.78
N ILE A 138 3.64 9.84 10.83
CA ILE A 138 4.67 8.81 10.66
C ILE A 138 5.55 8.72 11.92
N ALA A 139 5.99 9.85 12.48
CA ALA A 139 6.77 9.89 13.71
C ALA A 139 5.99 9.28 14.90
N ARG A 140 4.69 9.59 15.01
CA ARG A 140 3.82 9.02 16.04
C ARG A 140 3.67 7.50 15.88
N VAL A 141 3.50 6.99 14.65
CA VAL A 141 3.47 5.56 14.35
C VAL A 141 4.77 4.89 14.77
N GLY A 142 5.94 5.47 14.43
CA GLY A 142 7.25 4.95 14.82
C GLY A 142 7.40 4.83 16.33
N SER A 143 7.06 5.89 17.06
CA SER A 143 7.11 5.92 18.52
C SER A 143 6.18 4.88 19.16
N LEU A 144 4.92 4.79 18.72
CA LEU A 144 3.96 3.81 19.25
C LEU A 144 4.39 2.36 18.96
N ALA A 145 4.77 2.07 17.71
CA ALA A 145 5.16 0.72 17.31
C ALA A 145 6.38 0.22 18.10
N ARG A 146 7.38 1.08 18.31
CA ARG A 146 8.56 0.76 19.13
C ARG A 146 8.21 0.36 20.56
N THR A 147 7.18 0.98 21.17
CA THR A 147 6.76 0.64 22.53
C THR A 147 5.98 -0.68 22.60
N GLN A 148 5.45 -1.17 21.48
CA GLN A 148 4.55 -2.33 21.43
C GLN A 148 5.23 -3.59 20.88
N ALA A 149 6.38 -3.49 20.17
CA ALA A 149 7.07 -4.65 19.61
C ALA A 149 8.59 -4.51 19.64
N ARG A 150 9.27 -5.67 19.61
CA ARG A 150 10.73 -5.76 19.51
C ARG A 150 11.22 -5.55 18.08
N LEU A 151 10.46 -6.04 17.10
CA LEU A 151 10.73 -5.90 15.67
C LEU A 151 9.65 -5.03 15.03
N VAL A 152 10.04 -3.93 14.43
CA VAL A 152 9.14 -3.07 13.65
C VAL A 152 9.66 -2.97 12.23
N VAL A 153 8.78 -3.20 11.26
CA VAL A 153 9.09 -3.13 9.83
C VAL A 153 8.13 -2.17 9.17
N PHE A 154 8.66 -1.14 8.52
CA PHE A 154 7.91 -0.22 7.68
C PHE A 154 8.01 -0.65 6.23
N LEU A 155 6.87 -0.82 5.59
CA LEU A 155 6.71 -1.14 4.18
C LEU A 155 5.77 -0.09 3.53
N PRO A 156 6.25 1.12 3.25
CA PRO A 156 5.42 2.13 2.60
C PRO A 156 5.04 1.70 1.18
N SER A 157 3.85 2.10 0.73
CA SER A 157 3.37 1.84 -0.63
C SER A 157 4.41 2.29 -1.66
N GLY A 158 4.62 1.51 -2.71
CA GLY A 158 5.58 1.80 -3.77
C GLY A 158 5.31 3.14 -4.48
N ASN A 159 5.80 3.31 -5.70
CA ASN A 159 5.55 4.51 -6.49
C ASN A 159 4.09 4.55 -6.97
N VAL A 160 3.23 5.25 -6.24
CA VAL A 160 1.80 5.39 -6.57
C VAL A 160 1.60 5.96 -7.98
N GLY A 161 2.54 6.81 -8.45
CA GLY A 161 2.48 7.38 -9.80
C GLY A 161 2.79 6.39 -10.92
N SER A 162 3.34 5.21 -10.60
CA SER A 162 3.54 4.11 -11.56
C SER A 162 2.26 3.30 -11.82
N ALA A 163 1.28 3.38 -10.93
CA ALA A 163 0.02 2.65 -11.05
C ALA A 163 -0.76 3.09 -12.32
N PRO A 164 -1.29 2.15 -13.11
CA PRO A 164 -2.10 2.47 -14.30
C PRO A 164 -3.33 3.34 -14.00
N PHE A 165 -3.72 3.42 -12.73
CA PHE A 165 -4.80 4.27 -12.26
C PHE A 165 -4.56 5.76 -12.57
N PHE A 166 -3.30 6.20 -12.54
CA PHE A 166 -2.93 7.61 -12.73
C PHE A 166 -2.29 7.86 -14.09
N VAL A 167 -2.76 8.91 -14.76
CA VAL A 167 -2.17 9.44 -16.00
C VAL A 167 -1.55 10.82 -15.74
N PRO A 168 -0.60 11.30 -16.58
CA PRO A 168 -0.09 12.67 -16.49
C PRO A 168 -1.20 13.72 -16.55
N PRO A 169 -1.09 14.82 -15.80
CA PRO A 169 0.03 15.19 -14.90
C PRO A 169 -0.05 14.53 -13.50
N TRP A 170 -1.16 13.87 -13.17
CA TRP A 170 -1.39 13.30 -11.83
C TRP A 170 -0.34 12.24 -11.47
N SER A 171 0.06 11.38 -12.42
CA SER A 171 1.09 10.38 -12.18
C SER A 171 2.42 10.99 -11.73
N TRP A 172 2.81 12.15 -12.30
CA TRP A 172 4.02 12.86 -11.88
C TRP A 172 3.91 13.40 -10.45
N LEU A 173 2.75 13.97 -10.11
CA LEU A 173 2.50 14.47 -8.76
C LEU A 173 2.53 13.31 -7.74
N MET A 174 1.89 12.18 -8.05
CA MET A 174 1.89 11.01 -7.19
C MET A 174 3.32 10.45 -7.00
N THR A 175 4.13 10.39 -8.06
CA THR A 175 5.54 9.99 -7.96
C THR A 175 6.33 10.90 -7.03
N GLN A 176 6.20 12.23 -7.17
CA GLN A 176 6.89 13.18 -6.29
C GLN A 176 6.47 12.99 -4.82
N ARG A 177 5.18 12.81 -4.58
CA ARG A 177 4.67 12.59 -3.22
C ARG A 177 5.11 11.25 -2.64
N SER A 178 5.22 10.20 -3.47
CA SER A 178 5.75 8.91 -3.06
C SER A 178 7.22 9.00 -2.64
N ARG A 179 8.04 9.79 -3.34
CA ARG A 179 9.44 10.04 -2.90
C ARG A 179 9.50 10.69 -1.52
N VAL A 180 8.66 11.70 -1.27
CA VAL A 180 8.61 12.36 0.05
C VAL A 180 8.15 11.38 1.12
N LEU A 181 7.10 10.59 0.87
CA LEU A 181 6.64 9.54 1.78
C LEU A 181 7.79 8.59 2.17
N HIS A 182 8.50 8.05 1.17
CA HIS A 182 9.62 7.12 1.39
C HIS A 182 10.78 7.76 2.16
N SER A 183 11.08 9.04 1.90
CA SER A 183 12.09 9.79 2.66
C SER A 183 11.73 9.92 4.14
N LEU A 184 10.48 10.32 4.44
CA LEU A 184 9.99 10.48 5.81
C LEU A 184 9.94 9.14 6.56
N VAL A 185 9.40 8.10 5.93
CA VAL A 185 9.31 6.77 6.56
C VAL A 185 10.70 6.19 6.83
N ARG A 186 11.63 6.32 5.91
CA ARG A 186 13.01 5.85 6.09
C ARG A 186 13.69 6.56 7.26
N GLN A 187 13.51 7.88 7.38
CA GLN A 187 14.07 8.65 8.50
C GLN A 187 13.48 8.18 9.82
N VAL A 188 12.15 8.10 9.94
CA VAL A 188 11.47 7.67 11.17
C VAL A 188 11.82 6.23 11.53
N ALA A 189 11.96 5.33 10.55
CA ALA A 189 12.41 3.96 10.80
C ALA A 189 13.81 3.95 11.42
N ALA A 190 14.76 4.72 10.88
CA ALA A 190 16.11 4.84 11.41
C ALA A 190 16.11 5.40 12.85
N ASP A 191 15.35 6.46 13.11
CA ASP A 191 15.28 7.13 14.41
C ASP A 191 14.68 6.22 15.50
N ASN A 192 13.85 5.25 15.11
CA ASN A 192 13.20 4.31 16.01
C ASN A 192 13.84 2.91 16.03
N GLY A 193 14.95 2.69 15.34
CA GLY A 193 15.59 1.38 15.25
C GLY A 193 14.72 0.33 14.53
N ALA A 194 13.81 0.78 13.67
CA ALA A 194 12.95 -0.05 12.87
C ALA A 194 13.57 -0.35 11.49
N LEU A 195 13.09 -1.39 10.84
CA LEU A 195 13.48 -1.71 9.47
C LEU A 195 12.61 -0.94 8.48
N TYR A 196 13.22 -0.51 7.40
CA TYR A 196 12.55 0.12 6.27
C TYR A 196 12.78 -0.72 5.01
N VAL A 197 11.69 -1.10 4.36
CA VAL A 197 11.71 -1.82 3.08
C VAL A 197 11.37 -0.84 1.97
N ASN A 198 12.28 -0.69 1.02
CA ASN A 198 12.12 0.23 -0.09
C ASN A 198 11.37 -0.39 -1.26
N LEU A 199 10.08 -0.11 -1.37
CA LEU A 199 9.27 -0.48 -2.55
C LEU A 199 9.25 0.61 -3.64
N PHE A 200 9.80 1.81 -3.37
CA PHE A 200 9.82 2.86 -4.37
C PHE A 200 10.86 2.56 -5.45
N LYS A 201 10.41 2.57 -6.69
CA LYS A 201 11.26 2.57 -7.89
C LYS A 201 10.83 3.72 -8.80
N GLU A 202 11.76 4.27 -9.57
CA GLU A 202 11.39 5.18 -10.65
C GLU A 202 10.60 4.41 -11.72
N LYS A 203 9.72 5.11 -12.43
CA LYS A 203 8.77 4.46 -13.35
C LYS A 203 9.44 3.52 -14.36
N GLN A 204 10.62 3.88 -14.85
CA GLN A 204 11.39 3.08 -15.80
C GLN A 204 11.92 1.76 -15.21
N ASP A 205 12.15 1.73 -13.88
CA ASP A 205 12.72 0.60 -13.17
C ASP A 205 11.67 -0.12 -12.31
N ASP A 206 10.42 0.38 -12.32
CA ASP A 206 9.33 -0.13 -11.49
C ASP A 206 8.67 -1.34 -12.16
N PRO A 207 8.74 -2.53 -11.56
CA PRO A 207 8.09 -3.73 -12.10
C PRO A 207 6.58 -3.53 -12.32
N PHE A 208 5.90 -2.76 -11.45
CA PHE A 208 4.47 -2.47 -11.58
C PHE A 208 4.14 -1.62 -12.81
N ALA A 209 5.07 -0.74 -13.24
CA ALA A 209 4.93 0.00 -14.48
C ALA A 209 5.30 -0.85 -15.71
N GLN A 210 6.25 -1.79 -15.58
CA GLN A 210 6.71 -2.65 -16.66
C GLN A 210 5.74 -3.81 -16.96
N ARG A 211 5.06 -4.33 -15.94
CA ARG A 211 4.12 -5.46 -16.03
C ARG A 211 2.79 -5.12 -15.35
N PRO A 212 2.09 -4.06 -15.83
CA PRO A 212 0.93 -3.51 -15.13
C PRO A 212 -0.24 -4.50 -15.01
N ASP A 213 -0.50 -5.29 -16.05
CA ASP A 213 -1.63 -6.23 -16.08
C ASP A 213 -1.37 -7.49 -15.24
N GLU A 214 -0.10 -7.80 -14.94
CA GLU A 214 0.29 -8.92 -14.09
C GLU A 214 0.33 -8.53 -12.62
N LEU A 215 0.94 -7.38 -12.30
CA LEU A 215 1.26 -7.01 -10.93
C LEU A 215 0.20 -6.16 -10.25
N ASN A 216 -0.68 -5.48 -11.01
CA ASN A 216 -1.81 -4.76 -10.44
C ASN A 216 -3.10 -5.60 -10.55
N ALA A 217 -4.00 -5.41 -9.60
CA ALA A 217 -5.36 -5.91 -9.65
C ALA A 217 -6.17 -5.16 -10.74
N ARG A 218 -7.40 -5.61 -10.98
CA ARG A 218 -8.28 -5.08 -12.04
C ARG A 218 -8.56 -3.57 -11.96
N ASP A 219 -8.39 -2.95 -10.80
CA ASP A 219 -8.56 -1.51 -10.62
C ASP A 219 -7.34 -0.69 -11.08
N GLY A 220 -6.21 -1.35 -11.35
CA GLY A 220 -4.96 -0.72 -11.76
C GLY A 220 -4.29 0.11 -10.67
N LEU A 221 -4.61 -0.15 -9.39
CA LEU A 221 -4.07 0.56 -8.23
C LEU A 221 -3.48 -0.39 -7.17
N HIS A 222 -4.25 -1.40 -6.76
CA HIS A 222 -3.83 -2.36 -5.75
C HIS A 222 -2.97 -3.46 -6.36
N PRO A 223 -2.08 -4.09 -5.59
CA PRO A 223 -1.34 -5.26 -6.05
C PRO A 223 -2.27 -6.44 -6.35
N SER A 224 -1.95 -7.21 -7.39
CA SER A 224 -2.50 -8.55 -7.62
C SER A 224 -1.80 -9.58 -6.72
N ASP A 225 -2.19 -10.85 -6.80
CA ASP A 225 -1.45 -11.94 -6.15
C ASP A 225 0.03 -11.96 -6.55
N ALA A 226 0.35 -11.68 -7.82
CA ALA A 226 1.72 -11.59 -8.28
C ALA A 226 2.44 -10.36 -7.71
N GLY A 227 1.74 -9.24 -7.58
CA GLY A 227 2.24 -8.03 -6.92
C GLY A 227 2.56 -8.26 -5.45
N TYR A 228 1.68 -8.94 -4.70
CA TYR A 228 1.94 -9.30 -3.30
C TYR A 228 3.09 -10.28 -3.14
N ARG A 229 3.26 -11.27 -4.04
CA ARG A 229 4.45 -12.14 -4.04
C ARG A 229 5.74 -11.36 -4.28
N LEU A 230 5.72 -10.37 -5.19
CA LEU A 230 6.87 -9.50 -5.40
C LEU A 230 7.21 -8.69 -4.13
N TRP A 231 6.21 -8.09 -3.47
CA TRP A 231 6.43 -7.37 -2.21
C TRP A 231 6.91 -8.29 -1.09
N PHE A 232 6.42 -9.52 -1.04
CA PHE A 232 6.89 -10.53 -0.09
C PHE A 232 8.38 -10.87 -0.32
N ALA A 233 8.81 -11.01 -1.57
CA ALA A 233 10.22 -11.21 -1.91
C ALA A 233 11.10 -10.02 -1.52
N GLU A 234 10.63 -8.78 -1.75
CA GLU A 234 11.34 -7.55 -1.32
C GLU A 234 11.43 -7.48 0.22
N LEU A 235 10.38 -7.86 0.93
CA LEU A 235 10.36 -7.92 2.39
C LEU A 235 11.38 -8.94 2.93
N GLY A 236 11.45 -10.12 2.32
CA GLY A 236 12.45 -11.14 2.64
C GLY A 236 13.87 -10.67 2.35
N GLY A 237 14.09 -10.12 1.16
CA GLY A 237 15.42 -9.69 0.70
C GLY A 237 16.00 -8.49 1.44
N GLN A 238 15.17 -7.50 1.80
CA GLN A 238 15.63 -6.26 2.41
C GLN A 238 15.58 -6.28 3.94
N ALA A 239 14.59 -6.95 4.55
CA ALA A 239 14.40 -6.98 6.00
C ALA A 239 14.85 -8.29 6.64
N ASP A 240 15.23 -9.30 5.86
CA ASP A 240 15.56 -10.65 6.36
C ASP A 240 14.47 -11.17 7.32
N LEU A 241 13.20 -10.92 6.94
CA LEU A 241 12.05 -11.10 7.81
C LEU A 241 11.94 -12.55 8.29
N ASP A 242 12.18 -13.52 7.41
CA ASP A 242 12.05 -14.94 7.71
C ASP A 242 12.99 -15.37 8.83
N ARG A 243 14.27 -14.98 8.76
CA ARG A 243 15.24 -15.29 9.82
C ARG A 243 14.89 -14.60 11.14
N ARG A 244 14.43 -13.34 11.06
CA ARG A 244 14.05 -12.58 12.26
C ARG A 244 12.82 -13.16 12.94
N LEU A 245 11.77 -13.49 12.19
CA LEU A 245 10.57 -14.14 12.73
C LEU A 245 10.88 -15.54 13.28
N ALA A 246 11.70 -16.33 12.59
CA ALA A 246 12.14 -17.63 13.09
C ALA A 246 12.92 -17.51 14.40
N ALA A 247 13.70 -16.46 14.59
CA ALA A 247 14.42 -16.20 15.85
C ALA A 247 13.48 -15.82 17.00
N LEU A 248 12.35 -15.19 16.72
CA LEU A 248 11.33 -14.81 17.73
C LEU A 248 10.46 -16.01 18.16
N GLN A 249 10.41 -17.09 17.35
CA GLN A 249 9.64 -18.31 17.64
C GLN A 249 10.38 -19.37 18.49
N ARG A 250 11.63 -19.11 18.85
CA ARG A 250 12.48 -19.97 19.70
C ARG A 250 12.26 -19.65 21.17
#